data_2f76531ee3ded00430cc824a3fd28608
#
_entry.id   2f76531ee3ded00430cc824a3fd28608
#
_cell.length_a   1.000
_cell.length_b   1.000
_cell.length_c   1.000
_cell.angle_alpha   90.00
_cell.angle_beta   90.00
_cell.angle_gamma   90.00
#
_symmetry.space_group_name_H-M   'P 1'
#
loop_
_entity.id
_entity.type
_entity.pdbx_description
1 polymer ?
#
loop_
_entity_poly.entity_id
_entity_poly.type
_entity_poly.pdbx_seq_one_letter_code
_entity_poly.pdbx_strand_id
1 'polypeptide(L)'
;MNDTPRANRLHIGLFGKRNAGKSSLINALTHQDTALVSDIPGTTTDPVFKAMEIHGLGPCVFIDTAGFDDEGELGELRIRQTQRALEKTDIALMVCTDEHLDEELHWQRLLKEKNVPVIWILNKCDLLSDAEQTMRRIEQQCGQVPLLVSTLTGKGLDDILRSLRNKLPDETMAQGIVGRLVEENDTVMLVMPQDIQAPKGRLILPQVQTIRELLDRKCLVMSCTTDKIDAMLAALARPPKLIITDSQVFRTVYDKKPAESRLTSFSVLFAQYKGDIDYYMKGANAIAQLTPESRVLIAEACTHAPLAEDIGRVKIPNMLRKRIGEGLQIDIVSGTDFPEDLAPYDLIIHCGACMFNRKYVLNRIGQARAQQVPMTNYGVTIAYLAGILDKIDY
;
A
#
# COMPACT_ATOMS: atom_id res chain seq x y z
N MET A 1 -14.90 -7.17 14.71
CA MET A 1 -14.70 -7.15 13.25
C MET A 1 -13.60 -6.17 12.82
N ASN A 2 -12.40 -6.26 13.38
CA ASN A 2 -11.30 -5.34 13.04
C ASN A 2 -10.11 -6.06 12.38
N ASP A 3 -10.35 -7.17 11.69
CA ASP A 3 -9.29 -8.08 11.24
C ASP A 3 -8.68 -7.73 9.87
N THR A 4 -9.24 -6.75 9.13
CA THR A 4 -8.62 -6.30 7.88
C THR A 4 -7.41 -5.44 8.21
N PRO A 5 -6.21 -5.84 7.78
CA PRO A 5 -4.98 -5.07 8.01
C PRO A 5 -5.08 -3.66 7.45
N ARG A 6 -4.50 -2.69 8.15
CA ARG A 6 -4.52 -1.29 7.73
C ARG A 6 -4.04 -1.09 6.28
N ALA A 7 -3.02 -1.83 5.87
CA ALA A 7 -2.44 -1.78 4.53
C ALA A 7 -3.38 -2.21 3.38
N ASN A 8 -4.52 -2.82 3.69
CA ASN A 8 -5.49 -3.30 2.71
C ASN A 8 -6.81 -2.53 2.78
N ARG A 9 -6.87 -1.51 3.62
CA ARG A 9 -8.03 -0.63 3.73
C ARG A 9 -7.89 0.52 2.74
N LEU A 10 -9.00 1.05 2.27
CA LEU A 10 -9.03 2.28 1.51
C LEU A 10 -8.62 3.45 2.42
N HIS A 11 -7.58 4.19 2.04
CA HIS A 11 -7.10 5.33 2.81
C HIS A 11 -7.72 6.62 2.30
N ILE A 12 -8.58 7.23 3.12
CA ILE A 12 -9.29 8.47 2.84
C ILE A 12 -8.61 9.59 3.64
N GLY A 13 -7.88 10.48 2.97
CA GLY A 13 -7.21 11.61 3.60
C GLY A 13 -8.13 12.83 3.70
N LEU A 14 -8.18 13.47 4.87
CA LEU A 14 -8.87 14.74 5.05
C LEU A 14 -7.87 15.89 5.06
N PHE A 15 -8.02 16.79 4.13
CA PHE A 15 -7.18 17.97 3.93
C PHE A 15 -8.01 19.25 4.11
N GLY A 16 -7.41 20.31 4.60
CA GLY A 16 -8.08 21.58 4.80
C GLY A 16 -7.48 22.38 5.94
N LYS A 17 -7.80 23.66 6.03
CA LYS A 17 -7.34 24.56 7.08
C LYS A 17 -7.73 24.08 8.48
N ARG A 18 -7.10 24.68 9.46
CA ARG A 18 -7.48 24.49 10.86
C ARG A 18 -8.94 24.90 11.06
N ASN A 19 -9.65 24.23 11.95
CA ASN A 19 -11.06 24.46 12.24
C ASN A 19 -12.02 24.32 11.04
N ALA A 20 -11.60 23.80 9.88
CA ALA A 20 -12.49 23.45 8.77
C ALA A 20 -13.49 22.32 9.14
N GLY A 21 -13.28 21.66 10.28
CA GLY A 21 -14.16 20.61 10.77
C GLY A 21 -13.79 19.19 10.32
N LYS A 22 -12.51 18.95 9.96
CA LYS A 22 -12.02 17.63 9.52
C LYS A 22 -12.31 16.51 10.52
N SER A 23 -11.89 16.69 11.78
CA SER A 23 -12.12 15.71 12.85
C SER A 23 -13.62 15.53 13.16
N SER A 24 -14.40 16.62 13.14
CA SER A 24 -15.85 16.56 13.31
C SER A 24 -16.52 15.80 12.16
N LEU A 25 -16.02 15.96 10.94
CA LEU A 25 -16.51 15.23 9.75
C LEU A 25 -16.24 13.72 9.88
N ILE A 26 -15.05 13.32 10.33
CA ILE A 26 -14.75 11.91 10.60
C ILE A 26 -15.69 11.36 11.66
N ASN A 27 -15.92 12.08 12.76
CA ASN A 27 -16.84 11.63 13.82
C ASN A 27 -18.27 11.46 13.29
N ALA A 28 -18.75 12.42 12.51
CA ALA A 28 -20.08 12.36 11.92
C ALA A 28 -20.24 11.19 10.93
N LEU A 29 -19.23 10.93 10.09
CA LEU A 29 -19.25 9.81 9.14
C LEU A 29 -19.12 8.44 9.83
N THR A 30 -18.40 8.38 10.97
CA THR A 30 -18.14 7.12 11.68
C THR A 30 -19.18 6.81 12.76
N HIS A 31 -20.08 7.73 13.05
CA HIS A 31 -21.03 7.65 14.18
C HIS A 31 -20.34 7.35 15.52
N GLN A 32 -19.12 7.82 15.72
CA GLN A 32 -18.29 7.58 16.89
C GLN A 32 -17.73 8.88 17.44
N ASP A 33 -18.03 9.20 18.70
CA ASP A 33 -17.51 10.37 19.44
C ASP A 33 -16.03 10.21 19.85
N THR A 34 -15.23 9.51 19.08
CA THR A 34 -13.86 9.10 19.44
C THR A 34 -12.74 9.97 18.85
N ALA A 35 -13.03 10.96 18.01
CA ALA A 35 -12.03 11.98 17.74
C ALA A 35 -12.01 12.96 18.91
N LEU A 36 -10.87 13.12 19.55
CA LEU A 36 -10.64 14.23 20.46
C LEU A 36 -10.84 15.53 19.67
N VAL A 37 -12.06 16.06 19.69
CA VAL A 37 -12.30 17.46 19.34
C VAL A 37 -11.74 18.24 20.53
N SER A 38 -10.46 18.60 20.46
CA SER A 38 -9.85 19.45 21.45
C SER A 38 -10.13 20.89 21.07
N ASP A 39 -10.81 21.63 21.93
CA ASP A 39 -10.95 23.08 21.82
C ASP A 39 -9.62 23.84 22.01
N ILE A 40 -8.56 23.11 22.37
CA ILE A 40 -7.20 23.67 22.55
C ILE A 40 -6.49 23.62 21.19
N PRO A 41 -6.11 24.80 20.63
CA PRO A 41 -5.36 24.87 19.38
C PRO A 41 -4.01 24.15 19.52
N GLY A 42 -3.72 23.19 18.61
CA GLY A 42 -2.38 22.61 18.49
C GLY A 42 -2.18 21.21 19.09
N THR A 43 -3.24 20.45 19.40
CA THR A 43 -3.11 19.13 20.05
C THR A 43 -2.84 17.95 19.11
N THR A 44 -3.01 18.08 17.80
CA THR A 44 -2.74 16.97 16.87
C THR A 44 -1.48 17.27 16.06
N THR A 45 -0.35 16.74 16.49
CA THR A 45 0.91 16.79 15.72
C THR A 45 1.00 15.61 14.76
N ASP A 46 0.49 14.44 15.10
CA ASP A 46 0.53 13.25 14.24
C ASP A 46 -0.82 12.97 13.56
N PRO A 47 -0.82 12.49 12.30
CA PRO A 47 -2.05 12.08 11.62
C PRO A 47 -2.78 10.99 12.42
N VAL A 48 -4.04 11.22 12.73
CA VAL A 48 -4.89 10.24 13.43
C VAL A 48 -5.54 9.33 12.41
N PHE A 49 -5.39 8.02 12.61
CA PHE A 49 -5.94 7.00 11.73
C PHE A 49 -7.19 6.39 12.37
N LYS A 50 -8.34 6.51 11.72
CA LYS A 50 -9.58 5.87 12.14
C LYS A 50 -10.02 4.83 11.14
N ALA A 51 -10.11 3.58 11.61
CA ALA A 51 -10.57 2.45 10.82
C ALA A 51 -12.08 2.30 10.95
N MET A 52 -12.77 2.14 9.82
CA MET A 52 -14.19 1.79 9.79
C MET A 52 -14.53 0.93 8.56
N GLU A 53 -15.69 0.33 8.56
CA GLU A 53 -16.27 -0.33 7.41
C GLU A 53 -17.42 0.52 6.86
N ILE A 54 -17.35 0.87 5.58
CA ILE A 54 -18.39 1.64 4.90
C ILE A 54 -19.15 0.71 3.97
N HIS A 55 -20.46 0.62 4.15
CA HIS A 55 -21.30 -0.20 3.30
C HIS A 55 -21.16 0.19 1.82
N GLY A 56 -20.79 -0.79 0.96
CA GLY A 56 -20.54 -0.58 -0.47
C GLY A 56 -19.15 -0.05 -0.83
N LEU A 57 -18.27 0.22 0.17
CA LEU A 57 -16.85 0.54 -0.02
C LEU A 57 -15.93 -0.48 0.67
N GLY A 58 -16.47 -1.20 1.68
CA GLY A 58 -15.66 -2.11 2.49
C GLY A 58 -14.83 -1.40 3.56
N PRO A 59 -13.71 -2.04 4.00
CA PRO A 59 -12.88 -1.53 5.08
C PRO A 59 -12.07 -0.30 4.65
N CYS A 60 -12.25 0.81 5.37
CA CYS A 60 -11.61 2.10 5.14
C CYS A 60 -10.77 2.53 6.34
N VAL A 61 -9.85 3.47 6.09
CA VAL A 61 -9.11 4.21 7.11
C VAL A 61 -9.20 5.69 6.77
N PHE A 62 -9.76 6.49 7.66
CA PHE A 62 -9.68 7.94 7.59
C PHE A 62 -8.35 8.41 8.18
N ILE A 63 -7.68 9.32 7.48
CA ILE A 63 -6.45 9.97 7.91
C ILE A 63 -6.80 11.42 8.19
N ASP A 64 -6.89 11.78 9.48
CA ASP A 64 -7.06 13.18 9.90
C ASP A 64 -5.71 13.88 9.83
N THR A 65 -5.58 14.85 8.92
CA THR A 65 -4.35 15.62 8.79
C THR A 65 -4.42 16.89 9.65
N ALA A 66 -3.27 17.36 10.13
CA ALA A 66 -3.18 18.67 10.75
C ALA A 66 -3.61 19.77 9.77
N GLY A 67 -4.15 20.89 10.27
CA GLY A 67 -4.38 22.07 9.45
C GLY A 67 -3.07 22.60 8.88
N PHE A 68 -3.09 23.09 7.65
CA PHE A 68 -1.89 23.52 6.94
C PHE A 68 -1.65 25.03 6.98
N ASP A 69 -2.44 25.76 7.77
CA ASP A 69 -2.40 27.20 8.00
C ASP A 69 -1.66 27.60 9.29
N ASP A 70 -0.85 26.71 9.85
CA ASP A 70 -0.06 26.99 11.05
C ASP A 70 1.32 27.58 10.68
N GLU A 71 1.75 28.63 11.38
CA GLU A 71 3.05 29.29 11.21
C GLU A 71 4.09 28.81 12.26
N GLY A 72 5.39 28.93 11.93
CA GLY A 72 6.51 28.61 12.80
C GLY A 72 6.99 27.16 12.73
N GLU A 73 7.94 26.76 13.60
CA GLU A 73 8.58 25.44 13.61
C GLU A 73 7.59 24.26 13.70
N LEU A 74 6.51 24.45 14.46
CA LEU A 74 5.42 23.48 14.55
C LEU A 74 4.64 23.38 13.23
N GLY A 75 4.52 24.47 12.46
CA GLY A 75 3.89 24.50 11.15
C GLY A 75 4.65 23.64 10.13
N GLU A 76 5.98 23.79 10.06
CA GLU A 76 6.81 22.96 9.16
C GLU A 76 6.70 21.46 9.46
N LEU A 77 6.70 21.08 10.75
CA LEU A 77 6.56 19.69 11.16
C LEU A 77 5.20 19.12 10.70
N ARG A 78 4.12 19.90 10.84
CA ARG A 78 2.76 19.51 10.41
C ARG A 78 2.63 19.40 8.90
N ILE A 79 3.24 20.30 8.15
CA ILE A 79 3.31 20.23 6.68
C ILE A 79 3.99 18.94 6.25
N ARG A 80 5.14 18.58 6.84
CA ARG A 80 5.84 17.32 6.56
C ARG A 80 4.98 16.10 6.88
N GLN A 81 4.23 16.13 7.97
CA GLN A 81 3.33 15.03 8.34
C GLN A 81 2.12 14.93 7.40
N THR A 82 1.57 16.06 6.96
CA THR A 82 0.51 16.10 5.96
C THR A 82 1.00 15.58 4.61
N GLN A 83 2.24 15.89 4.21
CA GLN A 83 2.89 15.30 3.03
C GLN A 83 3.03 13.78 3.14
N ARG A 84 3.44 13.27 4.31
CA ARG A 84 3.50 11.82 4.58
C ARG A 84 2.11 11.14 4.53
N ALA A 85 1.08 11.85 4.98
CA ALA A 85 -0.31 11.39 4.87
C ALA A 85 -0.77 11.33 3.41
N LEU A 86 -0.42 12.34 2.61
CA LEU A 86 -0.74 12.41 1.19
C LEU A 86 -0.20 11.19 0.43
N GLU A 87 1.02 10.74 0.73
CA GLU A 87 1.62 9.59 0.06
C GLU A 87 0.85 8.27 0.26
N LYS A 88 0.08 8.17 1.35
CA LYS A 88 -0.73 7.01 1.69
C LYS A 88 -2.20 7.18 1.30
N THR A 89 -2.60 8.34 0.82
CA THR A 89 -3.99 8.68 0.52
C THR A 89 -4.41 8.11 -0.83
N ASP A 90 -5.43 7.28 -0.84
CA ASP A 90 -6.04 6.74 -2.06
C ASP A 90 -7.07 7.71 -2.65
N ILE A 91 -7.81 8.42 -1.79
CA ILE A 91 -8.78 9.46 -2.15
C ILE A 91 -8.77 10.57 -1.10
N ALA A 92 -8.87 11.83 -1.51
CA ALA A 92 -8.83 12.98 -0.63
C ALA A 92 -10.19 13.66 -0.50
N LEU A 93 -10.55 14.03 0.74
CA LEU A 93 -11.63 14.95 1.05
C LEU A 93 -10.99 16.32 1.35
N MET A 94 -11.20 17.30 0.47
CA MET A 94 -10.74 18.67 0.66
C MET A 94 -11.84 19.47 1.35
N VAL A 95 -11.62 19.84 2.61
CA VAL A 95 -12.63 20.47 3.47
C VAL A 95 -12.34 21.96 3.60
N CYS A 96 -13.24 22.78 3.12
CA CYS A 96 -13.23 24.24 3.27
C CYS A 96 -14.50 24.74 3.96
N THR A 97 -14.49 25.99 4.44
CA THR A 97 -15.63 26.64 5.10
C THR A 97 -16.04 27.94 4.45
N ASP A 98 -15.21 28.44 3.53
CA ASP A 98 -15.38 29.70 2.81
C ASP A 98 -14.71 29.64 1.43
N GLU A 99 -14.69 30.76 0.71
CA GLU A 99 -14.15 30.90 -0.64
C GLU A 99 -12.67 31.26 -0.74
N HIS A 100 -11.96 31.40 0.39
CA HIS A 100 -10.53 31.70 0.43
C HIS A 100 -9.73 30.40 0.40
N LEU A 101 -9.34 29.96 -0.80
CA LEU A 101 -8.85 28.59 -1.06
C LEU A 101 -7.36 28.49 -1.40
N ASP A 102 -6.56 29.51 -1.17
CA ASP A 102 -5.14 29.53 -1.61
C ASP A 102 -4.36 28.29 -1.20
N GLU A 103 -4.48 27.89 0.06
CA GLU A 103 -3.83 26.71 0.62
C GLU A 103 -4.45 25.42 0.08
N GLU A 104 -5.77 25.33 0.05
CA GLU A 104 -6.49 24.16 -0.45
C GLU A 104 -6.16 23.91 -1.93
N LEU A 105 -6.03 24.95 -2.74
CA LEU A 105 -5.64 24.84 -4.16
C LEU A 105 -4.19 24.40 -4.31
N HIS A 106 -3.30 24.82 -3.41
CA HIS A 106 -1.92 24.32 -3.37
C HIS A 106 -1.91 22.81 -3.12
N TRP A 107 -2.61 22.34 -2.09
CA TRP A 107 -2.70 20.89 -1.76
C TRP A 107 -3.44 20.10 -2.85
N GLN A 108 -4.45 20.68 -3.51
CA GLN A 108 -5.09 20.05 -4.67
C GLN A 108 -4.08 19.75 -5.78
N ARG A 109 -3.15 20.68 -6.06
CA ARG A 109 -2.11 20.47 -7.07
C ARG A 109 -1.20 19.31 -6.70
N LEU A 110 -0.71 19.25 -5.45
CA LEU A 110 0.12 18.14 -4.96
C LEU A 110 -0.62 16.79 -5.03
N LEU A 111 -1.89 16.76 -4.65
CA LEU A 111 -2.73 15.56 -4.76
C LEU A 111 -2.90 15.12 -6.23
N LYS A 112 -3.08 16.07 -7.14
CA LYS A 112 -3.22 15.81 -8.59
C LYS A 112 -1.92 15.27 -9.20
N GLU A 113 -0.76 15.79 -8.82
CA GLU A 113 0.55 15.27 -9.23
C GLU A 113 0.75 13.81 -8.82
N LYS A 114 0.20 13.42 -7.68
CA LYS A 114 0.21 12.04 -7.20
C LYS A 114 -0.96 11.20 -7.72
N ASN A 115 -1.78 11.70 -8.65
CA ASN A 115 -2.99 11.04 -9.16
C ASN A 115 -3.95 10.60 -8.03
N VAL A 116 -4.15 11.45 -7.02
CA VAL A 116 -5.13 11.25 -5.96
C VAL A 116 -6.42 11.98 -6.32
N PRO A 117 -7.55 11.27 -6.48
CA PRO A 117 -8.83 11.93 -6.71
C PRO A 117 -9.24 12.77 -5.50
N VAL A 118 -9.80 13.95 -5.75
CA VAL A 118 -10.23 14.89 -4.72
C VAL A 118 -11.74 15.06 -4.76
N ILE A 119 -12.38 15.03 -3.59
CA ILE A 119 -13.77 15.43 -3.37
C ILE A 119 -13.75 16.71 -2.55
N TRP A 120 -14.30 17.79 -3.10
CA TRP A 120 -14.42 19.06 -2.40
C TRP A 120 -15.65 19.06 -1.50
N ILE A 121 -15.50 19.60 -0.28
CA ILE A 121 -16.54 19.68 0.74
C ILE A 121 -16.58 21.10 1.29
N LEU A 122 -17.70 21.79 1.11
CA LEU A 122 -18.01 23.04 1.79
C LEU A 122 -18.75 22.69 3.09
N ASN A 123 -17.98 22.62 4.18
CA ASN A 123 -18.51 22.29 5.51
C ASN A 123 -19.08 23.53 6.21
N LYS A 124 -19.81 23.30 7.30
CA LYS A 124 -20.51 24.35 8.08
C LYS A 124 -21.45 25.18 7.24
N CYS A 125 -22.09 24.57 6.23
CA CYS A 125 -23.02 25.27 5.34
C CYS A 125 -24.24 25.86 6.08
N ASP A 126 -24.50 25.41 7.30
CA ASP A 126 -25.51 25.93 8.22
C ASP A 126 -25.18 27.34 8.75
N LEU A 127 -23.92 27.78 8.71
CA LEU A 127 -23.47 29.11 9.13
C LEU A 127 -23.38 30.11 7.99
N LEU A 128 -23.51 29.66 6.73
CA LEU A 128 -23.40 30.52 5.56
C LEU A 128 -24.74 31.22 5.24
N SER A 129 -24.70 32.51 5.02
CA SER A 129 -25.87 33.28 4.61
C SER A 129 -26.36 32.92 3.20
N ASP A 130 -25.44 32.61 2.29
CA ASP A 130 -25.69 32.11 0.93
C ASP A 130 -24.68 31.01 0.55
N ALA A 131 -25.04 29.80 0.94
CA ALA A 131 -24.20 28.63 0.69
C ALA A 131 -24.08 28.28 -0.81
N GLU A 132 -25.12 28.59 -1.61
CA GLU A 132 -25.10 28.33 -3.05
C GLU A 132 -24.15 29.27 -3.79
N GLN A 133 -24.14 30.54 -3.41
CA GLN A 133 -23.24 31.53 -4.00
C GLN A 133 -21.78 31.18 -3.65
N THR A 134 -21.50 30.86 -2.38
CA THR A 134 -20.18 30.42 -1.94
C THR A 134 -19.75 29.16 -2.70
N MET A 135 -20.62 28.17 -2.85
CA MET A 135 -20.36 26.95 -3.63
C MET A 135 -19.94 27.26 -5.07
N ARG A 136 -20.66 28.15 -5.77
CA ARG A 136 -20.34 28.57 -7.15
C ARG A 136 -18.96 29.23 -7.25
N ARG A 137 -18.59 30.07 -6.28
CA ARG A 137 -17.25 30.71 -6.24
C ARG A 137 -16.14 29.71 -6.01
N ILE A 138 -16.37 28.71 -5.15
CA ILE A 138 -15.43 27.59 -4.93
C ILE A 138 -15.27 26.78 -6.22
N GLU A 139 -16.39 26.43 -6.88
CA GLU A 139 -16.39 25.72 -8.15
C GLU A 139 -15.55 26.43 -9.23
N GLN A 140 -15.70 27.74 -9.35
CA GLN A 140 -14.91 28.53 -10.29
C GLN A 140 -13.41 28.48 -10.03
N GLN A 141 -12.99 28.34 -8.78
CA GLN A 141 -11.58 28.30 -8.40
C GLN A 141 -10.98 26.88 -8.52
N CYS A 142 -11.68 25.86 -8.03
CA CYS A 142 -11.15 24.48 -7.96
C CYS A 142 -11.55 23.60 -9.16
N GLY A 143 -12.51 24.06 -9.99
CA GLY A 143 -12.99 23.33 -11.17
C GLY A 143 -13.91 22.14 -10.86
N GLN A 144 -14.45 22.04 -9.63
CA GLN A 144 -15.36 20.98 -9.20
C GLN A 144 -16.45 21.55 -8.29
N VAL A 145 -17.67 21.03 -8.43
CA VAL A 145 -18.77 21.38 -7.53
C VAL A 145 -18.52 20.79 -6.15
N PRO A 146 -18.35 21.58 -5.07
CA PRO A 146 -18.19 21.05 -3.74
C PRO A 146 -19.51 20.50 -3.18
N LEU A 147 -19.43 19.50 -2.32
CA LEU A 147 -20.56 18.99 -1.56
C LEU A 147 -20.89 19.94 -0.42
N LEU A 148 -22.15 20.35 -0.30
CA LEU A 148 -22.63 21.16 0.83
C LEU A 148 -22.85 20.26 2.05
N VAL A 149 -22.09 20.47 3.11
CA VAL A 149 -22.11 19.64 4.30
C VAL A 149 -22.24 20.47 5.57
N SER A 150 -22.98 19.94 6.53
CA SER A 150 -22.97 20.40 7.91
C SER A 150 -22.81 19.20 8.83
N THR A 151 -21.70 19.12 9.53
CA THR A 151 -21.45 18.07 10.53
C THR A 151 -22.35 18.23 11.75
N LEU A 152 -22.88 19.42 11.99
CA LEU A 152 -23.81 19.69 13.11
C LEU A 152 -25.22 19.15 12.83
N THR A 153 -25.73 19.36 11.61
CA THR A 153 -27.10 18.95 11.23
C THR A 153 -27.17 17.60 10.53
N GLY A 154 -26.02 17.02 10.14
CA GLY A 154 -25.94 15.79 9.36
C GLY A 154 -26.20 15.99 7.86
N LYS A 155 -26.44 17.22 7.38
CA LYS A 155 -26.71 17.51 5.97
C LYS A 155 -25.51 17.13 5.11
N GLY A 156 -25.75 16.42 3.99
CA GLY A 156 -24.75 16.10 2.96
C GLY A 156 -23.78 14.95 3.30
N LEU A 157 -23.89 14.30 4.48
CA LEU A 157 -23.01 13.19 4.85
C LEU A 157 -23.17 11.97 3.91
N ASP A 158 -24.40 11.65 3.53
CA ASP A 158 -24.69 10.56 2.58
C ASP A 158 -24.16 10.86 1.17
N ASP A 159 -24.10 12.13 0.78
CA ASP A 159 -23.55 12.54 -0.50
C ASP A 159 -22.03 12.34 -0.55
N ILE A 160 -21.33 12.52 0.58
CA ILE A 160 -19.90 12.17 0.70
C ILE A 160 -19.73 10.67 0.46
N LEU A 161 -20.48 9.81 1.15
CA LEU A 161 -20.37 8.36 1.00
C LEU A 161 -20.69 7.91 -0.42
N ARG A 162 -21.68 8.53 -1.07
CA ARG A 162 -22.02 8.27 -2.47
C ARG A 162 -20.88 8.71 -3.40
N SER A 163 -20.30 9.87 -3.18
CA SER A 163 -19.20 10.41 -3.99
C SER A 163 -17.93 9.58 -3.85
N LEU A 164 -17.63 9.08 -2.63
CA LEU A 164 -16.53 8.13 -2.40
C LEU A 164 -16.70 6.87 -3.22
N ARG A 165 -17.90 6.27 -3.25
CA ARG A 165 -18.20 5.06 -4.06
C ARG A 165 -18.00 5.31 -5.56
N ASN A 166 -18.44 6.47 -6.06
CA ASN A 166 -18.41 6.79 -7.49
C ASN A 166 -17.02 7.19 -8.01
N LYS A 167 -16.13 7.70 -7.14
CA LYS A 167 -14.79 8.18 -7.55
C LYS A 167 -13.70 7.12 -7.44
N LEU A 168 -13.98 5.97 -6.83
CA LEU A 168 -13.03 4.87 -6.82
C LEU A 168 -13.03 4.18 -8.18
N PRO A 169 -11.87 4.06 -8.84
CA PRO A 169 -11.78 3.26 -10.06
C PRO A 169 -12.13 1.80 -9.77
N ASP A 170 -12.96 1.19 -10.61
CA ASP A 170 -13.28 -0.25 -10.54
C ASP A 170 -12.02 -1.13 -10.53
N GLU A 171 -10.95 -0.67 -11.20
CA GLU A 171 -9.65 -1.33 -11.24
C GLU A 171 -8.95 -1.43 -9.87
N THR A 172 -9.19 -0.48 -8.96
CA THR A 172 -8.59 -0.50 -7.61
C THR A 172 -9.18 -1.61 -6.74
N MET A 173 -10.42 -1.99 -7.02
CA MET A 173 -11.15 -3.08 -6.36
C MET A 173 -11.04 -4.42 -7.10
N ALA A 174 -10.63 -4.42 -8.40
CA ALA A 174 -10.72 -5.58 -9.29
C ALA A 174 -9.42 -6.41 -9.39
N GLN A 175 -8.26 -5.90 -8.97
CA GLN A 175 -7.02 -6.68 -9.01
C GLN A 175 -6.89 -7.56 -7.77
N GLY A 176 -7.26 -8.84 -7.90
CA GLY A 176 -6.98 -9.85 -6.88
C GLY A 176 -5.47 -10.17 -6.78
N ILE A 177 -5.08 -10.74 -5.63
CA ILE A 177 -3.69 -11.17 -5.36
C ILE A 177 -3.23 -12.22 -6.37
N VAL A 178 -4.09 -13.20 -6.66
CA VAL A 178 -3.79 -14.31 -7.58
C VAL A 178 -4.09 -13.97 -9.05
N GLY A 179 -4.62 -12.78 -9.33
CA GLY A 179 -4.82 -12.28 -10.69
C GLY A 179 -5.59 -13.27 -11.60
N ARG A 180 -4.99 -13.60 -12.74
CA ARG A 180 -5.54 -14.55 -13.74
C ARG A 180 -4.90 -15.94 -13.66
N LEU A 181 -4.20 -16.25 -12.60
CA LEU A 181 -3.46 -17.51 -12.46
C LEU A 181 -4.37 -18.70 -12.19
N VAL A 182 -5.58 -18.47 -11.67
CA VAL A 182 -6.54 -19.49 -11.27
C VAL A 182 -7.96 -19.12 -11.65
N GLU A 183 -8.78 -20.16 -11.86
CA GLU A 183 -10.22 -20.11 -12.10
C GLU A 183 -10.97 -20.88 -11.01
N GLU A 184 -12.31 -20.78 -10.99
CA GLU A 184 -13.17 -21.56 -10.10
C GLU A 184 -12.90 -23.08 -10.26
N ASN A 185 -12.83 -23.81 -9.15
CA ASN A 185 -12.52 -25.24 -9.06
C ASN A 185 -11.07 -25.63 -9.37
N ASP A 186 -10.16 -24.68 -9.66
CA ASP A 186 -8.75 -25.00 -9.77
C ASP A 186 -8.17 -25.50 -8.43
N THR A 187 -7.29 -26.47 -8.50
CA THR A 187 -6.56 -26.98 -7.35
C THR A 187 -5.29 -26.18 -7.14
N VAL A 188 -5.14 -25.56 -5.99
CA VAL A 188 -3.99 -24.74 -5.62
C VAL A 188 -3.29 -25.31 -4.40
N MET A 189 -1.98 -25.54 -4.53
CA MET A 189 -1.14 -26.03 -3.45
C MET A 189 -0.29 -24.90 -2.87
N LEU A 190 -0.39 -24.66 -1.58
CA LEU A 190 0.42 -23.70 -0.84
C LEU A 190 1.53 -24.42 -0.10
N VAL A 191 2.79 -24.09 -0.42
CA VAL A 191 3.95 -24.62 0.28
C VAL A 191 4.49 -23.55 1.21
N MET A 192 4.23 -23.71 2.50
CA MET A 192 4.55 -22.74 3.53
C MET A 192 5.55 -23.34 4.52
N PRO A 193 6.84 -22.94 4.47
CA PRO A 193 7.80 -23.36 5.48
C PRO A 193 7.38 -22.84 6.86
N GLN A 194 7.87 -23.46 7.91
CA GLN A 194 7.74 -22.89 9.25
C GLN A 194 8.59 -21.62 9.31
N ASP A 195 7.93 -20.47 9.46
CA ASP A 195 8.59 -19.19 9.57
C ASP A 195 8.84 -18.86 11.05
N ILE A 196 10.11 -18.69 11.41
CA ILE A 196 10.53 -18.29 12.76
C ILE A 196 10.00 -16.87 13.10
N GLN A 197 9.73 -16.05 12.08
CA GLN A 197 9.19 -14.71 12.25
C GLN A 197 7.67 -14.71 12.47
N ALA A 198 6.97 -15.77 12.10
CA ALA A 198 5.54 -15.87 12.34
C ALA A 198 5.26 -16.12 13.83
N PRO A 199 4.36 -15.38 14.48
CA PRO A 199 3.93 -15.69 15.83
C PRO A 199 3.42 -17.12 15.88
N LYS A 200 3.82 -17.89 16.91
CA LYS A 200 3.42 -19.30 17.08
C LYS A 200 1.89 -19.45 16.92
N GLY A 201 1.48 -20.34 16.03
CA GLY A 201 0.07 -20.61 15.74
C GLY A 201 -0.59 -19.62 14.76
N ARG A 202 0.18 -18.77 14.07
CA ARG A 202 -0.34 -17.80 13.06
C ARG A 202 0.36 -17.96 11.74
N LEU A 203 -0.36 -17.72 10.66
CA LEU A 203 0.18 -17.48 9.32
C LEU A 203 0.57 -16.01 9.18
N ILE A 204 1.54 -15.74 8.31
CA ILE A 204 1.87 -14.35 7.94
C ILE A 204 0.78 -13.75 7.05
N LEU A 205 0.67 -12.44 7.06
CA LEU A 205 -0.41 -11.72 6.38
C LEU A 205 -0.58 -12.08 4.89
N PRO A 206 0.47 -12.17 4.06
CA PRO A 206 0.33 -12.58 2.66
C PRO A 206 -0.28 -13.97 2.49
N GLN A 207 0.07 -14.92 3.35
CA GLN A 207 -0.48 -16.28 3.30
C GLN A 207 -1.98 -16.27 3.60
N VAL A 208 -2.40 -15.60 4.69
CA VAL A 208 -3.82 -15.49 5.08
C VAL A 208 -4.66 -14.86 3.97
N GLN A 209 -4.18 -13.77 3.37
CA GLN A 209 -4.91 -13.05 2.33
C GLN A 209 -5.03 -13.85 1.04
N THR A 210 -3.95 -14.54 0.63
CA THR A 210 -3.98 -15.41 -0.54
C THR A 210 -4.93 -16.58 -0.34
N ILE A 211 -4.93 -17.22 0.83
CA ILE A 211 -5.87 -18.29 1.16
C ILE A 211 -7.31 -17.76 1.07
N ARG A 212 -7.59 -16.60 1.66
CA ARG A 212 -8.94 -16.02 1.65
C ARG A 212 -9.41 -15.75 0.23
N GLU A 213 -8.59 -15.13 -0.61
CA GLU A 213 -8.96 -14.85 -2.00
C GLU A 213 -9.20 -16.13 -2.80
N LEU A 214 -8.36 -17.16 -2.63
CA LEU A 214 -8.55 -18.44 -3.30
C LEU A 214 -9.88 -19.10 -2.92
N LEU A 215 -10.27 -19.01 -1.64
CA LEU A 215 -11.55 -19.52 -1.16
C LEU A 215 -12.73 -18.69 -1.71
N ASP A 216 -12.60 -17.37 -1.78
CA ASP A 216 -13.62 -16.48 -2.39
C ASP A 216 -13.81 -16.76 -3.87
N ARG A 217 -12.76 -17.22 -4.57
CA ARG A 217 -12.80 -17.70 -5.96
C ARG A 217 -13.23 -19.16 -6.11
N LYS A 218 -13.59 -19.82 -5.01
CA LYS A 218 -14.01 -21.23 -4.97
C LYS A 218 -12.95 -22.20 -5.50
N CYS A 219 -11.68 -21.90 -5.30
CA CYS A 219 -10.57 -22.82 -5.57
C CYS A 219 -10.48 -23.91 -4.51
N LEU A 220 -9.93 -25.06 -4.88
CA LEU A 220 -9.58 -26.13 -3.96
C LEU A 220 -8.19 -25.86 -3.39
N VAL A 221 -8.10 -25.46 -2.12
CA VAL A 221 -6.85 -25.04 -1.49
C VAL A 221 -6.30 -26.11 -0.58
N MET A 222 -5.05 -26.49 -0.81
CA MET A 222 -4.31 -27.40 0.05
C MET A 222 -3.01 -26.76 0.50
N SER A 223 -2.54 -27.09 1.68
CA SER A 223 -1.31 -26.53 2.22
C SER A 223 -0.43 -27.60 2.87
N CYS A 224 0.88 -27.46 2.71
CA CYS A 224 1.86 -28.31 3.36
C CYS A 224 3.14 -27.53 3.68
N THR A 225 3.96 -28.12 4.54
CA THR A 225 5.33 -27.68 4.78
C THR A 225 6.28 -28.22 3.70
N THR A 226 7.46 -27.64 3.58
CA THR A 226 8.43 -27.97 2.53
C THR A 226 8.85 -29.46 2.54
N ASP A 227 8.90 -30.09 3.71
CA ASP A 227 9.24 -31.50 3.88
C ASP A 227 8.09 -32.45 3.49
N LYS A 228 6.88 -31.96 3.28
CA LYS A 228 5.68 -32.74 2.96
C LYS A 228 5.22 -32.60 1.49
N ILE A 229 5.98 -31.92 0.64
CA ILE A 229 5.61 -31.70 -0.78
C ILE A 229 5.31 -33.03 -1.48
N ASP A 230 6.22 -34.01 -1.39
CA ASP A 230 6.08 -35.29 -2.10
C ASP A 230 4.87 -36.08 -1.60
N ALA A 231 4.64 -36.09 -0.28
CA ALA A 231 3.47 -36.74 0.32
C ALA A 231 2.16 -36.05 -0.09
N MET A 232 2.14 -34.71 -0.17
CA MET A 232 0.99 -33.96 -0.61
C MET A 232 0.68 -34.24 -2.08
N LEU A 233 1.68 -34.20 -2.96
CA LEU A 233 1.51 -34.50 -4.39
C LEU A 233 1.02 -35.93 -4.61
N ALA A 234 1.49 -36.89 -3.84
CA ALA A 234 1.05 -38.28 -3.92
C ALA A 234 -0.39 -38.49 -3.44
N ALA A 235 -0.92 -37.64 -2.59
CA ALA A 235 -2.30 -37.68 -2.11
C ALA A 235 -3.31 -37.08 -3.10
N LEU A 236 -2.85 -36.42 -4.17
CA LEU A 236 -3.69 -35.78 -5.17
C LEU A 236 -4.01 -36.69 -6.33
N ALA A 237 -5.27 -36.71 -6.76
CA ALA A 237 -5.70 -37.44 -7.97
C ALA A 237 -5.14 -36.81 -9.26
N ARG A 238 -4.84 -35.51 -9.24
CA ARG A 238 -4.29 -34.73 -10.38
C ARG A 238 -3.29 -33.71 -9.84
N PRO A 239 -2.26 -33.34 -10.63
CA PRO A 239 -1.35 -32.26 -10.28
C PRO A 239 -2.11 -30.94 -9.99
N PRO A 240 -1.65 -30.14 -9.01
CA PRO A 240 -2.27 -28.84 -8.78
C PRO A 240 -2.03 -27.91 -9.98
N LYS A 241 -3.01 -27.08 -10.30
CA LYS A 241 -2.90 -26.07 -11.36
C LYS A 241 -1.80 -25.06 -11.07
N LEU A 242 -1.76 -24.61 -9.81
CA LEU A 242 -0.82 -23.61 -9.32
C LEU A 242 -0.22 -24.04 -7.98
N ILE A 243 1.07 -23.84 -7.85
CA ILE A 243 1.80 -23.96 -6.57
C ILE A 243 2.26 -22.57 -6.16
N ILE A 244 1.92 -22.15 -4.94
CA ILE A 244 2.34 -20.88 -4.36
C ILE A 244 3.22 -21.16 -3.15
N THR A 245 4.39 -20.53 -3.09
CA THR A 245 5.35 -20.81 -2.02
C THR A 245 5.99 -19.53 -1.49
N ASP A 246 6.72 -19.63 -0.39
CA ASP A 246 7.61 -18.57 0.05
C ASP A 246 8.87 -18.53 -0.82
N SER A 247 9.32 -17.34 -1.20
CA SER A 247 10.46 -17.15 -2.10
C SER A 247 11.75 -17.81 -1.58
N GLN A 248 11.89 -18.00 -0.26
CA GLN A 248 13.03 -18.63 0.37
C GLN A 248 13.21 -20.10 -0.04
N VAL A 249 12.13 -20.79 -0.40
CA VAL A 249 12.13 -22.20 -0.77
C VAL A 249 11.77 -22.45 -2.23
N PHE A 250 11.79 -21.39 -3.05
CA PHE A 250 11.45 -21.44 -4.47
C PHE A 250 12.17 -22.59 -5.20
N ARG A 251 13.49 -22.68 -5.06
CA ARG A 251 14.29 -23.69 -5.75
C ARG A 251 13.88 -25.09 -5.36
N THR A 252 13.67 -25.36 -4.07
CA THR A 252 13.23 -26.68 -3.56
C THR A 252 11.88 -27.08 -4.14
N VAL A 253 10.93 -26.12 -4.22
CA VAL A 253 9.60 -26.37 -4.79
C VAL A 253 9.66 -26.56 -6.30
N TYR A 254 10.48 -25.76 -6.99
CA TYR A 254 10.68 -25.88 -8.43
C TYR A 254 11.20 -27.25 -8.83
N ASP A 255 12.19 -27.78 -8.10
CA ASP A 255 12.79 -29.08 -8.38
C ASP A 255 11.83 -30.27 -8.12
N LYS A 256 10.75 -30.07 -7.33
CA LYS A 256 9.76 -31.11 -6.97
C LYS A 256 8.41 -30.95 -7.65
N LYS A 257 8.13 -29.80 -8.23
CA LYS A 257 6.83 -29.55 -8.83
C LYS A 257 6.57 -30.44 -10.05
N PRO A 258 5.34 -30.91 -10.28
CA PRO A 258 4.94 -31.51 -11.56
C PRO A 258 5.18 -30.54 -12.73
N ALA A 259 5.50 -31.08 -13.91
CA ALA A 259 5.77 -30.27 -15.11
C ALA A 259 4.57 -29.38 -15.49
N GLU A 260 3.37 -29.91 -15.33
CA GLU A 260 2.09 -29.24 -15.68
C GLU A 260 1.71 -28.13 -14.70
N SER A 261 2.25 -28.17 -13.48
CA SER A 261 1.91 -27.17 -12.44
C SER A 261 2.65 -25.86 -12.70
N ARG A 262 1.91 -24.74 -12.63
CA ARG A 262 2.49 -23.40 -12.60
C ARG A 262 3.10 -23.14 -11.22
N LEU A 263 4.05 -22.21 -11.15
CA LEU A 263 4.74 -21.87 -9.89
C LEU A 263 4.83 -20.35 -9.70
N THR A 264 4.48 -19.88 -8.52
CA THR A 264 4.69 -18.51 -8.10
C THR A 264 5.02 -18.45 -6.60
N SER A 265 5.24 -17.25 -6.07
CA SER A 265 5.39 -17.04 -4.63
C SER A 265 4.48 -15.95 -4.10
N PHE A 266 4.24 -15.99 -2.79
CA PHE A 266 3.49 -14.92 -2.10
C PHE A 266 4.11 -13.54 -2.38
N SER A 267 5.43 -13.41 -2.36
CA SER A 267 6.09 -12.12 -2.62
C SER A 267 5.97 -11.65 -4.05
N VAL A 268 5.93 -12.54 -5.04
CA VAL A 268 5.69 -12.19 -6.46
C VAL A 268 4.24 -11.78 -6.66
N LEU A 269 3.29 -12.53 -6.11
CA LEU A 269 1.88 -12.17 -6.14
C LEU A 269 1.63 -10.78 -5.52
N PHE A 270 2.26 -10.50 -4.37
CA PHE A 270 2.15 -9.20 -3.72
C PHE A 270 2.90 -8.09 -4.45
N ALA A 271 3.97 -8.42 -5.20
CA ALA A 271 4.62 -7.47 -6.10
C ALA A 271 3.69 -7.00 -7.21
N GLN A 272 2.88 -7.91 -7.77
CA GLN A 272 1.83 -7.59 -8.74
C GLN A 272 0.66 -6.85 -8.09
N TYR A 273 0.15 -7.37 -6.98
CA TYR A 273 -1.02 -6.81 -6.29
C TYR A 273 -0.81 -5.39 -5.78
N LYS A 274 0.36 -5.09 -5.20
CA LYS A 274 0.67 -3.78 -4.60
C LYS A 274 1.55 -2.88 -5.44
N GLY A 275 2.31 -3.43 -6.38
CA GLY A 275 3.29 -2.71 -7.18
C GLY A 275 3.02 -2.77 -8.68
N ASP A 276 4.12 -2.81 -9.42
CA ASP A 276 4.18 -2.99 -10.87
C ASP A 276 5.16 -4.11 -11.16
N ILE A 277 4.61 -5.30 -11.42
CA ILE A 277 5.43 -6.51 -11.60
C ILE A 277 6.33 -6.42 -12.81
N ASP A 278 5.86 -5.82 -13.92
CA ASP A 278 6.67 -5.67 -15.14
C ASP A 278 7.88 -4.77 -14.89
N TYR A 279 7.70 -3.71 -14.12
CA TYR A 279 8.79 -2.83 -13.71
C TYR A 279 9.80 -3.54 -12.82
N TYR A 280 9.33 -4.34 -11.86
CA TYR A 280 10.18 -5.13 -10.98
C TYR A 280 10.96 -6.22 -11.73
N MET A 281 10.31 -6.89 -12.69
CA MET A 281 10.97 -7.91 -13.53
C MET A 281 12.07 -7.30 -14.38
N LYS A 282 11.81 -6.14 -15.00
CA LYS A 282 12.83 -5.38 -15.74
C LYS A 282 13.96 -4.90 -14.83
N GLY A 283 13.62 -4.38 -13.65
CA GLY A 283 14.58 -3.91 -12.66
C GLY A 283 15.52 -5.01 -12.16
N ALA A 284 15.06 -6.24 -12.04
CA ALA A 284 15.90 -7.38 -11.64
C ALA A 284 17.06 -7.64 -12.63
N ASN A 285 16.90 -7.31 -13.90
CA ASN A 285 17.97 -7.46 -14.89
C ASN A 285 19.17 -6.54 -14.61
N ALA A 286 18.97 -5.44 -13.87
CA ALA A 286 20.07 -4.57 -13.45
C ALA A 286 21.06 -5.31 -12.52
N ILE A 287 20.65 -6.39 -11.85
CA ILE A 287 21.56 -7.20 -11.02
C ILE A 287 22.74 -7.76 -11.83
N ALA A 288 22.52 -8.03 -13.14
CA ALA A 288 23.60 -8.52 -14.01
C ALA A 288 24.66 -7.44 -14.31
N GLN A 289 24.34 -6.17 -14.12
CA GLN A 289 25.20 -5.03 -14.43
C GLN A 289 25.92 -4.48 -13.19
N LEU A 290 25.55 -4.95 -11.98
CA LEU A 290 26.19 -4.54 -10.73
C LEU A 290 27.64 -4.99 -10.67
N THR A 291 28.49 -4.13 -10.14
CA THR A 291 29.92 -4.35 -9.89
C THR A 291 30.21 -4.20 -8.39
N PRO A 292 31.40 -4.56 -7.91
CA PRO A 292 31.77 -4.36 -6.51
C PRO A 292 31.72 -2.88 -6.05
N GLU A 293 31.77 -1.92 -6.97
CA GLU A 293 31.68 -0.49 -6.70
C GLU A 293 30.26 0.03 -6.71
N SER A 294 29.27 -0.79 -7.13
CA SER A 294 27.87 -0.40 -7.21
C SER A 294 27.25 -0.19 -5.84
N ARG A 295 26.19 0.61 -5.80
CA ARG A 295 25.44 0.92 -4.60
C ARG A 295 23.98 0.50 -4.71
N VAL A 296 23.50 -0.32 -3.79
CA VAL A 296 22.15 -0.89 -3.76
C VAL A 296 21.39 -0.35 -2.55
N LEU A 297 20.16 0.11 -2.77
CA LEU A 297 19.25 0.48 -1.71
C LEU A 297 18.27 -0.66 -1.43
N ILE A 298 18.25 -1.16 -0.20
CA ILE A 298 17.22 -2.07 0.28
C ILE A 298 16.19 -1.26 1.06
N ALA A 299 14.95 -1.22 0.56
CA ALA A 299 13.87 -0.42 1.12
C ALA A 299 12.83 -1.31 1.81
N GLU A 300 12.83 -1.30 3.14
CA GLU A 300 11.88 -2.05 3.96
C GLU A 300 10.64 -1.20 4.29
N ALA A 301 9.46 -1.81 4.23
CA ALA A 301 8.22 -1.19 4.70
C ALA A 301 8.00 -1.36 6.21
N CYS A 302 8.64 -2.36 6.80
CA CYS A 302 8.44 -2.77 8.19
C CYS A 302 9.50 -2.16 9.10
N THR A 303 9.10 -1.89 10.34
CA THR A 303 10.00 -1.44 11.42
C THR A 303 10.20 -2.57 12.45
N HIS A 304 10.32 -3.80 12.00
CA HIS A 304 10.59 -4.94 12.88
C HIS A 304 11.99 -4.87 13.45
N ALA A 305 12.17 -5.39 14.67
CA ALA A 305 13.50 -5.70 15.16
C ALA A 305 14.12 -6.77 14.24
N PRO A 306 15.32 -6.54 13.67
CA PRO A 306 15.93 -7.49 12.75
C PRO A 306 16.27 -8.81 13.47
N LEU A 307 15.94 -9.92 12.84
CA LEU A 307 16.33 -11.26 13.30
C LEU A 307 17.62 -11.70 12.62
N ALA A 308 18.30 -12.68 13.18
CA ALA A 308 19.55 -13.21 12.65
C ALA A 308 19.44 -13.80 11.23
N GLU A 309 18.23 -14.14 10.78
CA GLU A 309 17.93 -14.67 9.45
C GLU A 309 17.06 -13.74 8.60
N ASP A 310 17.13 -12.41 8.83
CA ASP A 310 16.34 -11.44 8.11
C ASP A 310 16.61 -11.46 6.60
N ILE A 311 15.53 -11.49 5.80
CA ILE A 311 15.62 -11.59 4.34
C ILE A 311 16.31 -10.37 3.74
N GLY A 312 15.89 -9.17 4.15
CA GLY A 312 16.37 -7.91 3.59
C GLY A 312 17.75 -7.50 4.13
N ARG A 313 18.02 -7.80 5.41
CA ARG A 313 19.23 -7.34 6.09
C ARG A 313 20.38 -8.33 6.03
N VAL A 314 20.08 -9.61 5.83
CA VAL A 314 21.08 -10.68 5.86
C VAL A 314 21.10 -11.51 4.58
N LYS A 315 19.96 -12.13 4.21
CA LYS A 315 19.94 -13.10 3.10
C LYS A 315 20.21 -12.47 1.75
N ILE A 316 19.47 -11.42 1.37
CA ILE A 316 19.64 -10.73 0.09
C ILE A 316 21.04 -10.09 -0.02
N PRO A 317 21.53 -9.32 0.97
CA PRO A 317 22.92 -8.85 0.97
C PRO A 317 23.96 -9.91 0.73
N ASN A 318 23.87 -11.04 1.45
CA ASN A 318 24.82 -12.13 1.31
C ASN A 318 24.75 -12.80 -0.07
N MET A 319 23.55 -13.00 -0.63
CA MET A 319 23.37 -13.55 -1.97
C MET A 319 23.95 -12.61 -3.05
N LEU A 320 23.75 -11.29 -2.90
CA LEU A 320 24.30 -10.29 -3.81
C LEU A 320 25.82 -10.24 -3.74
N ARG A 321 26.40 -10.14 -2.53
CA ARG A 321 27.88 -10.12 -2.36
C ARG A 321 28.54 -11.39 -2.86
N LYS A 322 27.94 -12.54 -2.63
CA LYS A 322 28.45 -13.82 -3.15
C LYS A 322 28.52 -13.82 -4.68
N ARG A 323 27.61 -13.13 -5.36
CA ARG A 323 27.54 -13.08 -6.83
C ARG A 323 28.40 -11.99 -7.42
N ILE A 324 28.46 -10.82 -6.79
CA ILE A 324 29.03 -9.59 -7.34
C ILE A 324 30.40 -9.28 -6.73
N GLY A 325 30.56 -9.49 -5.43
CA GLY A 325 31.78 -9.20 -4.68
C GLY A 325 31.49 -8.51 -3.35
N GLU A 326 32.43 -8.61 -2.42
CA GLU A 326 32.28 -8.04 -1.05
C GLU A 326 32.32 -6.50 -1.03
N GLY A 327 32.83 -5.86 -2.08
CA GLY A 327 32.86 -4.39 -2.20
C GLY A 327 31.51 -3.74 -2.41
N LEU A 328 30.46 -4.51 -2.77
CA LEU A 328 29.12 -3.99 -3.04
C LEU A 328 28.56 -3.23 -1.84
N GLN A 329 28.27 -1.95 -2.06
CA GLN A 329 27.69 -1.09 -1.03
C GLN A 329 26.18 -1.33 -0.95
N ILE A 330 25.66 -1.57 0.25
CA ILE A 330 24.24 -1.82 0.49
C ILE A 330 23.76 -0.95 1.64
N ASP A 331 22.88 -0.01 1.31
CA ASP A 331 22.17 0.81 2.27
C ASP A 331 20.80 0.20 2.56
N ILE A 332 20.34 0.30 3.82
CA ILE A 332 19.05 -0.23 4.24
C ILE A 332 18.26 0.88 4.89
N VAL A 333 17.05 1.13 4.38
CA VAL A 333 16.11 2.08 4.96
C VAL A 333 14.83 1.37 5.37
N SER A 334 14.16 1.88 6.42
CA SER A 334 12.97 1.23 6.98
C SER A 334 11.80 2.21 7.10
N GLY A 335 10.58 1.68 7.05
CA GLY A 335 9.37 2.46 7.26
C GLY A 335 9.21 3.56 6.21
N THR A 336 9.14 4.82 6.66
CA THR A 336 8.94 5.99 5.78
C THR A 336 10.25 6.67 5.33
N ASP A 337 11.41 6.14 5.71
CA ASP A 337 12.70 6.77 5.46
C ASP A 337 13.26 6.45 4.05
N PHE A 338 12.39 6.52 3.06
CA PHE A 338 12.78 6.36 1.65
C PHE A 338 13.42 7.66 1.15
N PRO A 339 14.65 7.63 0.59
CA PRO A 339 15.35 8.84 0.18
C PRO A 339 14.61 9.60 -0.94
N GLU A 340 14.67 10.93 -0.89
CA GLU A 340 14.16 11.77 -1.98
C GLU A 340 15.09 11.72 -3.20
N ASP A 341 16.41 11.72 -2.99
CA ASP A 341 17.42 11.54 -4.03
C ASP A 341 17.82 10.07 -4.15
N LEU A 342 17.50 9.47 -5.28
CA LEU A 342 17.79 8.08 -5.62
C LEU A 342 18.98 7.94 -6.59
N ALA A 343 19.48 9.05 -7.15
CA ALA A 343 20.55 9.05 -8.14
C ALA A 343 21.85 8.34 -7.70
N PRO A 344 22.19 8.29 -6.38
CA PRO A 344 23.37 7.54 -5.93
C PRO A 344 23.26 6.01 -6.04
N TYR A 345 22.08 5.45 -6.36
CA TYR A 345 21.85 4.02 -6.36
C TYR A 345 21.74 3.42 -7.75
N ASP A 346 22.40 2.30 -7.98
CA ASP A 346 22.33 1.51 -9.21
C ASP A 346 21.13 0.57 -9.25
N LEU A 347 20.60 0.22 -8.08
CA LEU A 347 19.42 -0.64 -7.95
C LEU A 347 18.71 -0.39 -6.61
N ILE A 348 17.39 -0.42 -6.63
CA ILE A 348 16.54 -0.42 -5.46
C ILE A 348 15.87 -1.79 -5.32
N ILE A 349 15.95 -2.40 -4.15
CA ILE A 349 15.28 -3.65 -3.83
C ILE A 349 14.25 -3.40 -2.73
N HIS A 350 12.96 -3.40 -3.08
CA HIS A 350 11.87 -3.11 -2.17
C HIS A 350 11.33 -4.40 -1.52
N CYS A 351 10.97 -4.36 -0.25
CA CYS A 351 10.31 -5.49 0.40
C CYS A 351 8.87 -5.69 -0.13
N GLY A 352 8.18 -6.77 0.30
CA GLY A 352 6.80 -7.07 -0.10
C GLY A 352 5.74 -6.07 0.38
N ALA A 353 6.13 -5.05 1.14
CA ALA A 353 5.27 -3.95 1.61
C ALA A 353 3.95 -4.40 2.25
N CYS A 354 3.96 -5.48 3.02
CA CYS A 354 2.77 -6.01 3.68
C CYS A 354 2.09 -5.00 4.62
N MET A 355 2.85 -4.05 5.18
CA MET A 355 2.35 -3.00 6.09
C MET A 355 1.96 -1.69 5.39
N PHE A 356 2.23 -1.54 4.09
CA PHE A 356 1.89 -0.35 3.30
C PHE A 356 0.74 -0.64 2.33
N ASN A 357 -0.08 0.38 2.05
CA ASN A 357 -1.08 0.29 1.01
C ASN A 357 -0.44 0.37 -0.39
N ARG A 358 -1.22 0.01 -1.41
CA ARG A 358 -0.78 0.00 -2.81
C ARG A 358 -0.31 1.38 -3.28
N LYS A 359 -1.02 2.43 -2.90
CA LYS A 359 -0.70 3.82 -3.28
C LYS A 359 0.72 4.22 -2.86
N TYR A 360 1.10 3.89 -1.63
CA TYR A 360 2.43 4.22 -1.12
C TYR A 360 3.54 3.49 -1.89
N VAL A 361 3.33 2.23 -2.26
CA VAL A 361 4.28 1.46 -3.08
C VAL A 361 4.40 2.06 -4.48
N LEU A 362 3.27 2.41 -5.11
CA LEU A 362 3.26 3.03 -6.45
C LEU A 362 3.94 4.41 -6.46
N ASN A 363 3.82 5.19 -5.39
CA ASN A 363 4.53 6.46 -5.26
C ASN A 363 6.06 6.26 -5.26
N ARG A 364 6.58 5.25 -4.53
CA ARG A 364 8.02 4.90 -4.55
C ARG A 364 8.48 4.43 -5.93
N ILE A 365 7.67 3.60 -6.60
CA ILE A 365 7.94 3.19 -7.99
C ILE A 365 7.97 4.41 -8.91
N GLY A 366 7.01 5.32 -8.78
CA GLY A 366 6.96 6.56 -9.56
C GLY A 366 8.20 7.44 -9.36
N GLN A 367 8.68 7.55 -8.12
CA GLN A 367 9.90 8.29 -7.78
C GLN A 367 11.14 7.63 -8.40
N ALA A 368 11.27 6.30 -8.32
CA ALA A 368 12.36 5.56 -8.94
C ALA A 368 12.36 5.70 -10.48
N ARG A 369 11.17 5.63 -11.10
CA ARG A 369 11.02 5.86 -12.55
C ARG A 369 11.40 7.26 -12.98
N ALA A 370 10.95 8.28 -12.25
CA ALA A 370 11.24 9.68 -12.56
C ALA A 370 12.76 9.97 -12.54
N GLN A 371 13.51 9.26 -11.67
CA GLN A 371 14.96 9.38 -11.55
C GLN A 371 15.72 8.31 -12.34
N GLN A 372 15.00 7.47 -13.11
CA GLN A 372 15.57 6.42 -13.96
C GLN A 372 16.41 5.38 -13.18
N VAL A 373 16.15 5.17 -11.90
CA VAL A 373 16.82 4.17 -11.07
C VAL A 373 16.05 2.85 -11.15
N PRO A 374 16.69 1.74 -11.56
CA PRO A 374 16.05 0.43 -11.60
C PRO A 374 15.52 0.02 -10.21
N MET A 375 14.32 -0.56 -10.18
CA MET A 375 13.74 -1.03 -8.93
C MET A 375 13.16 -2.43 -9.11
N THR A 376 13.41 -3.30 -8.15
CA THR A 376 12.85 -4.65 -8.07
C THR A 376 12.33 -4.92 -6.65
N ASN A 377 11.85 -6.15 -6.38
CA ASN A 377 11.38 -6.51 -5.05
C ASN A 377 12.06 -7.79 -4.53
N TYR A 378 11.90 -8.10 -3.24
CA TYR A 378 12.52 -9.26 -2.58
C TYR A 378 12.24 -10.57 -3.31
N GLY A 379 10.97 -10.84 -3.67
CA GLY A 379 10.59 -12.10 -4.31
C GLY A 379 11.22 -12.25 -5.69
N VAL A 380 11.18 -11.19 -6.49
CA VAL A 380 11.77 -11.16 -7.84
C VAL A 380 13.29 -11.25 -7.76
N THR A 381 13.94 -10.55 -6.80
CA THR A 381 15.39 -10.63 -6.56
C THR A 381 15.82 -12.06 -6.21
N ILE A 382 15.11 -12.70 -5.30
CA ILE A 382 15.44 -14.09 -4.89
C ILE A 382 15.24 -15.06 -6.06
N ALA A 383 14.16 -14.92 -6.84
CA ALA A 383 13.92 -15.73 -8.03
C ALA A 383 15.03 -15.55 -9.08
N TYR A 384 15.48 -14.30 -9.30
CA TYR A 384 16.60 -14.00 -10.18
C TYR A 384 17.91 -14.66 -9.71
N LEU A 385 18.26 -14.46 -8.45
CA LEU A 385 19.49 -15.03 -7.86
C LEU A 385 19.47 -16.55 -7.78
N ALA A 386 18.29 -17.17 -7.67
CA ALA A 386 18.09 -18.60 -7.74
C ALA A 386 18.10 -19.17 -9.17
N GLY A 387 18.15 -18.32 -10.20
CA GLY A 387 18.15 -18.72 -11.62
C GLY A 387 16.82 -19.30 -12.10
N ILE A 388 15.70 -18.86 -11.52
CA ILE A 388 14.34 -19.34 -11.87
C ILE A 388 13.38 -18.22 -12.23
N LEU A 389 13.88 -17.00 -12.46
CA LEU A 389 13.04 -15.84 -12.75
C LEU A 389 12.15 -16.04 -13.98
N ASP A 390 12.65 -16.72 -15.01
CA ASP A 390 11.95 -17.06 -16.26
C ASP A 390 11.00 -18.28 -16.10
N LYS A 391 10.92 -18.87 -14.94
CA LYS A 391 10.13 -20.08 -14.63
C LYS A 391 8.95 -19.80 -13.68
N ILE A 392 8.79 -18.54 -13.25
CA ILE A 392 7.72 -18.15 -12.35
C ILE A 392 6.57 -17.51 -13.15
N ASP A 393 5.35 -17.76 -12.67
CA ASP A 393 4.12 -17.20 -13.22
C ASP A 393 3.65 -16.00 -12.37
N TYR A 394 3.06 -14.97 -13.02
CA TYR A 394 2.52 -13.80 -12.34
C TYR A 394 1.37 -13.15 -13.13
#